data_2e96fa6ffc8c11de52a767cdc508605f
#
_entry.id   2e96fa6ffc8c11de52a767cdc508605f
#
_cell.length_a   1.000
_cell.length_b   1.000
_cell.length_c   1.000
_cell.angle_alpha   90.00
_cell.angle_beta   90.00
_cell.angle_gamma   90.00
#
_symmetry.space_group_name_H-M   'P 1'
#
loop_
_entity.id
_entity.type
_entity.pdbx_description
1 polymer ?
#
loop_
_entity_poly.entity_id
_entity_poly.type
_entity_poly.pdbx_seq_one_letter_code
_entity_poly.pdbx_strand_id
1 'polypeptide(L)'
;MTREQAIEFLRFTKVYVKDKSKEIQQKAFELGFKWLIGNKEASKMVSSLDAPFIIFYNRAMEPCRDVEYFNFDDSKEITAEEILAITIDEPQYRPFKNAEECWCEMFKHQPFGWVIDTETDSKHSIVGLVDLAGYNAKSSSFSFGWDVALRRLTFADGTPFGIKEE
;
A
#
# COMPACT_ATOMS: atom_id res chain seq x y z
N MET A 1 -0.93 11.10 -10.85
CA MET A 1 -1.48 9.82 -11.39
C MET A 1 -2.05 8.98 -10.26
N THR A 2 -2.92 8.01 -10.54
CA THR A 2 -3.36 7.05 -9.49
C THR A 2 -2.24 6.07 -9.11
N ARG A 3 -2.38 5.40 -7.97
CA ARG A 3 -1.41 4.38 -7.52
C ARG A 3 -1.30 3.23 -8.53
N GLU A 4 -2.41 2.78 -9.09
CA GLU A 4 -2.40 1.72 -10.12
C GLU A 4 -1.66 2.16 -11.38
N GLN A 5 -1.83 3.40 -11.80
CA GLN A 5 -1.07 3.96 -12.93
C GLN A 5 0.43 4.04 -12.63
N ALA A 6 0.81 4.37 -11.38
CA ALA A 6 2.21 4.38 -10.96
C ALA A 6 2.81 2.96 -10.92
N ILE A 7 2.05 1.97 -10.44
CA ILE A 7 2.47 0.57 -10.44
C ILE A 7 2.66 0.07 -11.88
N GLU A 8 1.72 0.37 -12.78
CA GLU A 8 1.83 -0.03 -14.19
C GLU A 8 2.98 0.69 -14.90
N PHE A 9 3.24 1.97 -14.57
CA PHE A 9 4.40 2.71 -15.09
C PHE A 9 5.73 2.08 -14.69
N LEU A 10 5.84 1.61 -13.44
CA LEU A 10 7.06 0.97 -12.92
C LEU A 10 7.16 -0.52 -13.27
N ARG A 11 6.09 -1.11 -13.75
CA ARG A 11 6.06 -2.53 -14.08
C ARG A 11 7.09 -2.88 -15.15
N PHE A 12 7.89 -3.90 -14.88
CA PHE A 12 9.00 -4.32 -15.75
C PHE A 12 9.97 -3.19 -16.06
N THR A 13 10.30 -2.40 -15.03
CA THR A 13 11.36 -1.41 -15.11
C THR A 13 12.51 -1.76 -14.17
N LYS A 14 13.67 -1.18 -14.45
CA LYS A 14 14.88 -1.33 -13.65
C LYS A 14 15.54 0.02 -13.44
N VAL A 15 16.17 0.21 -12.29
CA VAL A 15 16.80 1.48 -11.90
C VAL A 15 18.15 1.28 -11.23
N TYR A 16 19.10 2.15 -11.54
CA TYR A 16 20.34 2.30 -10.79
C TYR A 16 20.10 3.24 -9.60
N VAL A 17 20.16 2.71 -8.39
CA VAL A 17 19.75 3.46 -7.18
C VAL A 17 20.89 4.26 -6.53
N LYS A 18 22.15 3.87 -6.76
CA LYS A 18 23.34 4.57 -6.23
C LYS A 18 23.11 5.02 -4.77
N ASP A 19 23.28 6.32 -4.49
CA ASP A 19 23.11 6.97 -3.19
C ASP A 19 21.65 7.28 -2.82
N LYS A 20 20.70 7.09 -3.76
CA LYS A 20 19.25 7.31 -3.57
C LYS A 20 18.47 6.05 -3.19
N SER A 21 19.16 4.97 -2.83
CA SER A 21 18.52 3.69 -2.54
C SER A 21 17.45 3.77 -1.47
N LYS A 22 17.66 4.57 -0.43
CA LYS A 22 16.70 4.73 0.67
C LYS A 22 15.41 5.43 0.21
N GLU A 23 15.56 6.52 -0.51
CA GLU A 23 14.45 7.32 -1.02
C GLU A 23 13.59 6.52 -2.02
N ILE A 24 14.28 5.77 -2.91
CA ILE A 24 13.60 4.92 -3.90
C ILE A 24 12.84 3.77 -3.22
N GLN A 25 13.44 3.10 -2.22
CA GLN A 25 12.75 2.08 -1.45
C GLN A 25 11.51 2.64 -0.74
N GLN A 26 11.65 3.78 -0.07
CA GLN A 26 10.54 4.44 0.61
C GLN A 26 9.43 4.78 -0.38
N LYS A 27 9.78 5.37 -1.52
CA LYS A 27 8.83 5.70 -2.58
C LYS A 27 8.13 4.47 -3.14
N ALA A 28 8.88 3.39 -3.38
CA ALA A 28 8.31 2.13 -3.85
C ALA A 28 7.30 1.54 -2.84
N PHE A 29 7.59 1.59 -1.54
CA PHE A 29 6.63 1.14 -0.51
C PHE A 29 5.37 2.03 -0.45
N GLU A 30 5.52 3.35 -0.58
CA GLU A 30 4.38 4.28 -0.68
C GLU A 30 3.48 3.95 -1.88
N LEU A 31 4.08 3.49 -2.98
CA LEU A 31 3.37 3.04 -4.18
C LEU A 31 2.78 1.63 -4.03
N GLY A 32 3.08 0.90 -2.96
CA GLY A 32 2.55 -0.44 -2.68
C GLY A 32 3.41 -1.60 -3.17
N PHE A 33 4.65 -1.35 -3.60
CA PHE A 33 5.60 -2.43 -3.89
C PHE A 33 6.10 -3.09 -2.61
N LYS A 34 6.50 -4.35 -2.73
CA LYS A 34 7.11 -5.13 -1.65
C LYS A 34 8.38 -5.78 -2.15
N TRP A 35 9.34 -6.04 -1.26
CA TRP A 35 10.48 -6.86 -1.61
C TRP A 35 10.05 -8.29 -1.87
N LEU A 36 10.54 -8.84 -2.97
CA LEU A 36 10.51 -10.28 -3.23
C LEU A 36 11.87 -10.86 -2.80
N ILE A 37 11.94 -11.39 -1.57
CA ILE A 37 13.16 -12.02 -1.02
C ILE A 37 12.91 -13.53 -0.93
N GLY A 38 13.47 -14.26 -1.87
CA GLY A 38 13.08 -15.66 -2.09
C GLY A 38 11.61 -15.73 -2.50
N ASN A 39 10.82 -16.57 -1.85
CA ASN A 39 9.37 -16.68 -2.09
C ASN A 39 8.54 -15.92 -1.04
N LYS A 40 9.10 -14.93 -0.35
CA LYS A 40 8.43 -14.17 0.72
C LYS A 40 8.44 -12.69 0.41
N GLU A 41 7.27 -12.07 0.48
CA GLU A 41 7.14 -10.63 0.40
C GLU A 41 7.56 -9.98 1.72
N ALA A 42 8.31 -8.88 1.66
CA ALA A 42 8.70 -8.09 2.81
C ALA A 42 8.52 -6.60 2.51
N SER A 43 7.98 -5.87 3.50
CA SER A 43 7.74 -4.41 3.44
C SER A 43 8.71 -3.61 4.32
N LYS A 44 9.84 -4.20 4.71
CA LYS A 44 10.86 -3.52 5.53
C LYS A 44 11.94 -2.93 4.65
N MET A 45 12.28 -1.68 4.92
CA MET A 45 13.44 -1.02 4.30
C MET A 45 14.72 -1.80 4.61
N VAL A 46 15.52 -2.05 3.58
CA VAL A 46 16.85 -2.61 3.73
C VAL A 46 17.81 -1.44 3.90
N SER A 47 18.33 -1.24 5.12
CA SER A 47 19.18 -0.09 5.51
C SER A 47 20.55 -0.08 4.83
N SER A 48 21.03 -1.22 4.37
CA SER A 48 22.23 -1.35 3.55
C SER A 48 21.92 -2.21 2.34
N LEU A 49 21.39 -1.59 1.28
CA LEU A 49 21.25 -2.28 0.03
C LEU A 49 22.64 -2.34 -0.62
N ASP A 50 23.37 -3.44 -0.43
CA ASP A 50 24.63 -3.71 -1.16
C ASP A 50 24.39 -3.92 -2.66
N ALA A 51 23.15 -3.78 -3.12
CA ALA A 51 22.76 -3.91 -4.50
C ALA A 51 22.59 -2.51 -5.11
N PRO A 52 23.37 -2.16 -6.14
CA PRO A 52 23.28 -0.85 -6.79
C PRO A 52 22.03 -0.71 -7.67
N PHE A 53 21.27 -1.78 -7.90
CA PHE A 53 20.12 -1.79 -8.80
C PHE A 53 18.88 -2.34 -8.11
N ILE A 54 17.72 -1.87 -8.55
CA ILE A 54 16.40 -2.41 -8.21
C ILE A 54 15.66 -2.71 -9.51
N ILE A 55 15.03 -3.88 -9.57
CA ILE A 55 14.15 -4.29 -10.68
C ILE A 55 12.72 -4.35 -10.13
N PHE A 56 11.79 -3.73 -10.84
CA PHE A 56 10.37 -3.73 -10.52
C PHE A 56 9.60 -4.72 -11.38
N TYR A 57 8.83 -5.58 -10.73
CA TYR A 57 7.87 -6.47 -11.37
C TYR A 57 6.44 -5.99 -11.11
N ASN A 58 5.43 -6.83 -11.11
CA ASN A 58 4.04 -6.42 -10.92
C ASN A 58 3.82 -5.56 -9.66
N ARG A 59 3.89 -6.10 -8.47
CA ARG A 59 3.81 -5.36 -7.19
C ARG A 59 5.00 -5.71 -6.29
N ALA A 60 6.03 -6.24 -6.90
CA ALA A 60 7.24 -6.67 -6.23
C ALA A 60 8.46 -5.93 -6.77
N MET A 61 9.48 -5.81 -5.95
CA MET A 61 10.79 -5.31 -6.36
C MET A 61 11.88 -6.25 -5.86
N GLU A 62 12.93 -6.39 -6.64
CA GLU A 62 14.10 -7.22 -6.31
C GLU A 62 15.39 -6.41 -6.33
N PRO A 63 16.30 -6.62 -5.38
CA PRO A 63 17.63 -6.05 -5.43
C PRO A 63 18.49 -6.83 -6.43
N CYS A 64 19.17 -6.14 -7.33
CA CYS A 64 20.10 -6.73 -8.27
C CYS A 64 21.51 -6.24 -7.97
N ARG A 65 22.45 -7.18 -7.76
CA ARG A 65 23.88 -6.89 -7.50
C ARG A 65 24.73 -7.07 -8.74
N ASP A 66 24.26 -7.86 -9.68
CA ASP A 66 25.00 -8.23 -10.87
C ASP A 66 24.70 -7.28 -12.01
N VAL A 67 25.72 -6.56 -12.44
CA VAL A 67 25.64 -5.60 -13.56
C VAL A 67 25.32 -6.32 -14.88
N GLU A 68 25.86 -7.53 -15.08
CA GLU A 68 25.62 -8.30 -16.29
C GLU A 68 24.16 -8.74 -16.34
N TYR A 69 23.62 -9.25 -15.22
CA TYR A 69 22.22 -9.59 -15.12
C TYR A 69 21.31 -8.36 -15.32
N PHE A 70 21.64 -7.21 -14.71
CA PHE A 70 20.89 -5.97 -14.90
C PHE A 70 20.87 -5.55 -16.38
N ASN A 71 21.97 -5.67 -17.08
CA ASN A 71 22.04 -5.34 -18.51
C ASN A 71 21.32 -6.36 -19.40
N PHE A 72 21.27 -7.63 -18.98
CA PHE A 72 20.60 -8.70 -19.72
C PHE A 72 19.08 -8.73 -19.54
N ASP A 73 18.58 -8.16 -18.42
CA ASP A 73 17.15 -8.10 -18.16
C ASP A 73 16.49 -7.13 -19.17
N ASP A 74 15.44 -7.60 -19.85
CA ASP A 74 14.71 -6.85 -20.87
C ASP A 74 13.83 -5.71 -20.29
N SER A 75 13.83 -5.51 -18.97
CA SER A 75 13.08 -4.44 -18.33
C SER A 75 13.58 -3.08 -18.80
N LYS A 76 12.64 -2.16 -18.97
CA LYS A 76 12.96 -0.78 -19.36
C LYS A 76 13.76 -0.09 -18.26
N GLU A 77 14.90 0.47 -18.59
CA GLU A 77 15.65 1.30 -17.64
C GLU A 77 14.99 2.66 -17.44
N ILE A 78 14.86 3.05 -16.19
CA ILE A 78 14.35 4.36 -15.75
C ILE A 78 15.32 4.98 -14.75
N THR A 79 15.23 6.30 -14.59
CA THR A 79 16.10 7.03 -13.66
C THR A 79 15.49 7.07 -12.24
N ALA A 80 16.35 7.27 -11.25
CA ALA A 80 15.92 7.50 -9.88
C ALA A 80 15.01 8.74 -9.78
N GLU A 81 15.32 9.78 -10.54
CA GLU A 81 14.55 11.03 -10.60
C GLU A 81 13.12 10.79 -11.12
N GLU A 82 12.94 9.96 -12.13
CA GLU A 82 11.62 9.60 -12.65
C GLU A 82 10.76 8.91 -11.59
N ILE A 83 11.35 8.01 -10.80
CA ILE A 83 10.63 7.34 -9.69
C ILE A 83 10.25 8.34 -8.60
N LEU A 84 11.20 9.18 -8.18
CA LEU A 84 10.98 10.14 -7.10
C LEU A 84 10.01 11.26 -7.49
N ALA A 85 9.88 11.56 -8.78
CA ALA A 85 8.93 12.53 -9.31
C ALA A 85 7.49 12.00 -9.39
N ILE A 86 7.25 10.71 -9.18
CA ILE A 86 5.89 10.16 -9.19
C ILE A 86 5.08 10.78 -8.04
N THR A 87 4.01 11.47 -8.38
CA THR A 87 3.02 11.98 -7.43
C THR A 87 1.72 11.21 -7.56
N ILE A 88 1.20 10.72 -6.42
CA ILE A 88 -0.09 10.05 -6.40
C ILE A 88 -1.18 11.07 -6.12
N ASP A 89 -2.13 11.15 -7.03
CA ASP A 89 -3.30 12.00 -6.95
C ASP A 89 -4.53 11.15 -6.56
N GLU A 90 -4.41 10.55 -5.39
CA GLU A 90 -5.50 9.78 -4.79
C GLU A 90 -6.06 10.54 -3.60
N PRO A 91 -7.38 10.47 -3.39
CA PRO A 91 -7.98 11.03 -2.20
C PRO A 91 -7.30 10.48 -0.95
N GLN A 92 -6.91 11.37 -0.06
CA GLN A 92 -6.39 10.97 1.24
C GLN A 92 -7.55 10.61 2.15
N TYR A 93 -7.33 9.62 2.99
CA TYR A 93 -8.30 9.19 4.01
C TYR A 93 -7.61 9.17 5.36
N ARG A 94 -8.31 9.63 6.38
CA ARG A 94 -7.87 9.53 7.77
C ARG A 94 -8.71 8.50 8.53
N PRO A 95 -8.17 7.92 9.61
CA PRO A 95 -8.96 7.06 10.48
C PRO A 95 -10.10 7.83 11.14
N PHE A 96 -11.15 7.10 11.53
CA PHE A 96 -12.23 7.67 12.32
C PHE A 96 -11.73 8.11 13.70
N LYS A 97 -12.23 9.23 14.20
CA LYS A 97 -11.92 9.75 15.53
C LYS A 97 -12.67 9.00 16.62
N ASN A 98 -13.87 8.54 16.31
CA ASN A 98 -14.77 7.84 17.24
C ASN A 98 -15.82 7.00 16.48
N ALA A 99 -16.61 6.26 17.25
CA ALA A 99 -17.64 5.38 16.71
C ALA A 99 -18.76 6.17 15.99
N GLU A 100 -19.12 7.36 16.46
CA GLU A 100 -20.17 8.19 15.86
C GLU A 100 -19.78 8.61 14.44
N GLU A 101 -18.55 9.09 14.25
CA GLU A 101 -18.03 9.47 12.94
C GLU A 101 -18.03 8.26 11.98
N CYS A 102 -17.65 7.08 12.48
CA CYS A 102 -17.69 5.85 11.69
C CYS A 102 -19.10 5.47 11.28
N TRP A 103 -20.09 5.53 12.19
CA TRP A 103 -21.48 5.25 11.85
C TRP A 103 -22.02 6.22 10.82
N CYS A 104 -21.75 7.52 10.96
CA CYS A 104 -22.18 8.55 10.00
C CYS A 104 -21.61 8.28 8.61
N GLU A 105 -20.36 7.88 8.50
CA GLU A 105 -19.76 7.55 7.20
C GLU A 105 -20.35 6.26 6.64
N MET A 106 -20.50 5.23 7.48
CA MET A 106 -21.00 3.92 7.09
C MET A 106 -22.41 3.98 6.45
N PHE A 107 -23.25 4.95 6.86
CA PHE A 107 -24.57 5.18 6.25
C PHE A 107 -24.51 5.59 4.78
N LYS A 108 -23.39 6.13 4.33
CA LYS A 108 -23.22 6.57 2.94
C LYS A 108 -22.88 5.40 2.00
N HIS A 109 -22.47 4.25 2.56
CA HIS A 109 -21.99 3.10 1.80
C HIS A 109 -22.99 1.92 1.84
N GLN A 110 -23.14 1.22 0.72
CA GLN A 110 -24.06 0.10 0.61
C GLN A 110 -23.35 -1.19 0.17
N PRO A 111 -23.72 -2.36 0.70
CA PRO A 111 -24.71 -2.54 1.78
C PRO A 111 -24.15 -2.06 3.13
N PHE A 112 -25.00 -1.39 3.89
CA PHE A 112 -24.66 -0.84 5.21
C PHE A 112 -24.05 -1.89 6.15
N GLY A 113 -22.96 -1.50 6.82
CA GLY A 113 -22.28 -2.34 7.80
C GLY A 113 -21.39 -3.42 7.22
N TRP A 114 -21.23 -3.51 5.90
CA TRP A 114 -20.33 -4.48 5.27
C TRP A 114 -19.00 -3.85 4.87
N VAL A 115 -17.93 -4.59 5.16
CA VAL A 115 -16.57 -4.23 4.80
C VAL A 115 -15.86 -5.41 4.14
N ILE A 116 -14.83 -5.11 3.37
CA ILE A 116 -13.93 -6.08 2.75
C ILE A 116 -12.55 -5.95 3.39
N ASP A 117 -11.98 -7.03 3.86
CA ASP A 117 -10.59 -7.11 4.30
C ASP A 117 -9.71 -7.28 3.06
N THR A 118 -8.92 -6.27 2.73
CA THR A 118 -8.10 -6.24 1.52
C THR A 118 -6.91 -7.20 1.54
N GLU A 119 -6.52 -7.72 2.71
CA GLU A 119 -5.45 -8.72 2.81
C GLU A 119 -5.96 -10.13 2.50
N THR A 120 -7.21 -10.42 2.84
CA THR A 120 -7.78 -11.77 2.71
C THR A 120 -8.88 -11.86 1.66
N ASP A 121 -9.28 -10.74 1.07
CA ASP A 121 -10.44 -10.59 0.17
C ASP A 121 -11.75 -11.13 0.80
N SER A 122 -11.83 -11.07 2.12
CA SER A 122 -12.96 -11.59 2.89
C SER A 122 -13.96 -10.49 3.22
N LYS A 123 -15.26 -10.77 3.04
CA LYS A 123 -16.34 -9.86 3.42
C LYS A 123 -16.72 -10.07 4.88
N HIS A 124 -16.86 -8.98 5.61
CA HIS A 124 -17.23 -8.99 7.03
C HIS A 124 -18.37 -8.02 7.30
N SER A 125 -19.25 -8.40 8.21
CA SER A 125 -20.27 -7.50 8.74
C SER A 125 -19.76 -6.87 10.03
N ILE A 126 -19.80 -5.56 10.12
CA ILE A 126 -19.51 -4.82 11.35
C ILE A 126 -20.68 -5.01 12.31
N VAL A 127 -20.45 -5.64 13.46
CA VAL A 127 -21.46 -5.94 14.48
C VAL A 127 -21.41 -5.00 15.68
N GLY A 128 -20.40 -4.15 15.76
CA GLY A 128 -20.28 -3.18 16.84
C GLY A 128 -19.00 -2.35 16.73
N LEU A 129 -19.07 -1.14 17.25
CA LEU A 129 -17.95 -0.23 17.39
C LEU A 129 -17.72 0.02 18.87
N VAL A 130 -16.47 -0.03 19.31
CA VAL A 130 -16.08 0.12 20.70
C VAL A 130 -15.31 1.41 20.86
N ASP A 131 -15.86 2.29 21.68
CA ASP A 131 -15.22 3.55 22.06
C ASP A 131 -14.26 3.27 23.25
N LEU A 132 -13.13 2.67 22.96
CA LEU A 132 -12.02 2.50 23.89
C LEU A 132 -10.87 3.40 23.46
N ALA A 133 -9.92 3.69 24.35
CA ALA A 133 -8.74 4.54 24.12
C ALA A 133 -7.85 4.09 22.94
N GLY A 134 -8.38 3.63 21.89
CA GLY A 134 -7.80 3.15 20.64
C GLY A 134 -8.85 2.67 19.67
N TYR A 135 -10.10 3.10 19.84
CA TYR A 135 -11.27 2.84 18.98
C TYR A 135 -11.14 1.60 18.08
N ASN A 136 -11.90 0.57 18.35
CA ASN A 136 -11.84 -0.68 17.61
C ASN A 136 -13.12 -0.90 16.80
N ALA A 137 -12.96 -1.18 15.50
CA ALA A 137 -14.03 -1.76 14.71
C ALA A 137 -14.12 -3.26 15.04
N LYS A 138 -15.31 -3.75 15.41
CA LYS A 138 -15.56 -5.18 15.65
C LYS A 138 -16.43 -5.77 14.56
N SER A 139 -16.01 -6.90 14.06
CA SER A 139 -16.82 -7.79 13.25
C SER A 139 -17.03 -9.11 13.98
N SER A 140 -17.76 -10.04 13.38
CA SER A 140 -17.94 -11.38 13.93
C SER A 140 -16.64 -12.17 14.11
N SER A 141 -15.54 -11.77 13.45
CA SER A 141 -14.31 -12.54 13.38
C SER A 141 -13.04 -11.77 13.76
N PHE A 142 -13.07 -10.44 13.87
CA PHE A 142 -11.87 -9.65 14.17
C PHE A 142 -12.17 -8.35 14.93
N SER A 143 -11.11 -7.73 15.45
CA SER A 143 -11.14 -6.39 16.06
C SER A 143 -9.88 -5.64 15.66
N PHE A 144 -10.03 -4.43 15.12
CA PHE A 144 -8.94 -3.55 14.70
C PHE A 144 -9.04 -2.18 15.39
N GLY A 145 -7.88 -1.56 15.64
CA GLY A 145 -7.80 -0.12 15.85
C GLY A 145 -8.12 0.64 14.55
N TRP A 146 -8.55 1.90 14.66
CA TRP A 146 -9.00 2.69 13.51
C TRP A 146 -7.93 2.84 12.41
N ASP A 147 -6.67 3.03 12.78
CA ASP A 147 -5.54 3.14 11.84
C ASP A 147 -5.20 1.84 11.15
N VAL A 148 -5.42 0.69 11.79
CA VAL A 148 -5.31 -0.62 11.16
C VAL A 148 -6.50 -0.85 10.22
N ALA A 149 -7.70 -0.50 10.66
CA ALA A 149 -8.91 -0.62 9.85
C ALA A 149 -8.81 0.21 8.57
N LEU A 150 -8.33 1.46 8.65
CA LEU A 150 -8.12 2.31 7.48
C LEU A 150 -7.18 1.67 6.43
N ARG A 151 -6.12 1.00 6.88
CA ARG A 151 -5.16 0.38 5.95
C ARG A 151 -5.61 -0.96 5.38
N ARG A 152 -6.54 -1.63 6.07
CA ARG A 152 -6.87 -3.01 5.81
C ARG A 152 -8.29 -3.22 5.31
N LEU A 153 -9.20 -2.31 5.66
CA LEU A 153 -10.60 -2.45 5.28
C LEU A 153 -10.99 -1.45 4.20
N THR A 154 -11.92 -1.88 3.36
CA THR A 154 -12.72 -0.99 2.53
C THR A 154 -14.19 -1.19 2.86
N PHE A 155 -15.02 -0.19 2.60
CA PHE A 155 -16.46 -0.42 2.52
C PHE A 155 -16.77 -1.39 1.38
N ALA A 156 -17.97 -1.96 1.38
CA ALA A 156 -18.37 -2.96 0.39
C ALA A 156 -18.37 -2.45 -1.06
N ASP A 157 -18.40 -1.14 -1.26
CA ASP A 157 -18.29 -0.45 -2.56
C ASP A 157 -16.83 -0.21 -3.00
N GLY A 158 -15.86 -0.65 -2.20
CA GLY A 158 -14.43 -0.49 -2.45
C GLY A 158 -13.82 0.81 -1.94
N THR A 159 -14.60 1.72 -1.36
CA THR A 159 -14.09 2.94 -0.74
C THR A 159 -13.27 2.62 0.52
N PRO A 160 -12.10 3.26 0.77
CA PRO A 160 -11.33 3.06 2.00
C PRO A 160 -12.14 3.30 3.27
N PHE A 161 -11.94 2.46 4.30
CA PHE A 161 -12.68 2.51 5.56
C PHE A 161 -12.16 3.65 6.46
N GLY A 162 -12.48 4.90 6.07
CA GLY A 162 -12.04 6.12 6.72
C GLY A 162 -12.80 7.35 6.21
N ILE A 163 -12.40 8.51 6.70
CA ILE A 163 -12.94 9.81 6.24
C ILE A 163 -12.05 10.36 5.14
N LYS A 164 -12.63 10.65 3.98
CA LYS A 164 -11.94 11.35 2.90
C LYS A 164 -11.56 12.75 3.36
N GLU A 165 -10.28 13.10 3.22
CA GLU A 165 -9.80 14.46 3.44
C GLU A 165 -10.06 15.32 2.20
N GLU A 166 -10.49 16.58 2.43
CA GLU A 166 -10.75 17.57 1.38
C GLU A 166 -9.45 18.27 0.93
#